data_b0f878153be545c06a82d2cc56aace36
#
_entry.id   b0f878153be545c06a82d2cc56aace36
#
_cell.length_a   1.000
_cell.length_b   1.000
_cell.length_c   1.000
_cell.angle_alpha   90.00
_cell.angle_beta   90.00
_cell.angle_gamma   90.00
#
_symmetry.space_group_name_H-M   'P 1'
#
loop_
_entity.id
_entity.type
_entity.pdbx_description
1 polymer ?
#
loop_
_entity_poly.entity_id
_entity_poly.type
_entity_poly.pdbx_seq_one_letter_code
_entity_poly.pdbx_strand_id
1 'polypeptide(L)'
;SRGLGDVYKRQDTYNIGGFNEWKNIDLIKVLIKVTDRLLGRPEGASDHLITYVTDRAGHDLRYAIDSTKLKNELGWEPSLQFEEGIEKTVKWYLENQEWLDNVTSGDYQKYYEMMYK
;
A
#
# COMPACT_ATOMS: atom_id res chain seq x y z
N SER A 1 13.27 -39.33 5.07
CA SER A 1 13.44 -38.03 4.51
C SER A 1 12.26 -37.64 3.64
N ARG A 2 12.09 -36.37 3.53
CA ARG A 2 11.01 -35.82 2.75
C ARG A 2 11.49 -35.61 1.33
N GLY A 3 11.04 -36.42 0.43
CA GLY A 3 11.37 -36.30 -0.98
C GLY A 3 10.49 -35.27 -1.71
N LEU A 4 10.65 -35.23 -3.02
CA LEU A 4 9.86 -34.33 -3.88
C LEU A 4 8.36 -34.56 -3.72
N GLY A 5 7.92 -35.75 -3.41
CA GLY A 5 6.51 -36.06 -3.19
C GLY A 5 5.88 -35.28 -2.04
N ASP A 6 6.62 -35.15 -0.90
CA ASP A 6 6.17 -34.36 0.23
C ASP A 6 6.11 -32.87 -0.10
N VAL A 7 7.09 -32.36 -0.85
CA VAL A 7 7.11 -30.97 -1.29
C VAL A 7 5.89 -30.67 -2.14
N TYR A 8 5.57 -31.49 -3.12
CA TYR A 8 4.39 -31.29 -3.97
C TYR A 8 3.08 -31.42 -3.21
N LYS A 9 2.99 -32.32 -2.23
CA LYS A 9 1.79 -32.46 -1.41
C LYS A 9 1.54 -31.27 -0.51
N ARG A 10 2.59 -30.50 -0.17
CA ARG A 10 2.50 -29.32 0.69
C ARG A 10 2.40 -28.04 -0.09
N GLN A 11 2.57 -28.10 -1.40
CA GLN A 11 2.42 -26.92 -2.24
C GLN A 11 0.96 -26.61 -2.46
N ASP A 12 0.63 -25.34 -2.31
CA ASP A 12 -0.71 -24.84 -2.62
C ASP A 12 -0.60 -23.35 -2.94
N THR A 13 -1.72 -22.78 -3.34
CA THR A 13 -1.81 -21.37 -3.67
C THR A 13 -2.47 -20.62 -2.52
N TYR A 14 -1.83 -19.54 -2.08
CA TYR A 14 -2.33 -18.71 -0.99
C TYR A 14 -2.40 -17.25 -1.41
N ASN A 15 -3.49 -16.59 -1.04
CA ASN A 15 -3.61 -15.16 -1.16
C ASN A 15 -3.04 -14.51 0.11
N ILE A 16 -2.19 -13.51 -0.06
CA ILE A 16 -1.55 -12.81 1.05
C ILE A 16 -2.07 -11.39 1.07
N GLY A 17 -2.66 -11.01 2.18
CA GLY A 17 -3.17 -9.66 2.39
C GLY A 17 -3.26 -9.33 3.87
N GLY A 18 -3.45 -8.05 4.17
CA GLY A 18 -3.42 -7.55 5.55
C GLY A 18 -4.74 -7.57 6.29
N PHE A 19 -5.77 -8.19 5.76
CA PHE A 19 -7.13 -8.15 6.30
C PHE A 19 -7.67 -6.72 6.41
N ASN A 20 -7.17 -5.81 5.59
CA ASN A 20 -7.61 -4.42 5.51
C ASN A 20 -8.26 -4.17 4.16
N GLU A 21 -9.40 -3.50 4.20
CA GLU A 21 -10.14 -3.13 3.01
C GLU A 21 -10.48 -1.65 3.09
N TRP A 22 -9.94 -0.86 2.15
CA TRP A 22 -10.03 0.59 2.19
C TRP A 22 -10.49 1.15 0.86
N LYS A 23 -11.40 2.13 0.90
CA LYS A 23 -11.67 2.99 -0.26
C LYS A 23 -10.49 3.93 -0.45
N ASN A 24 -10.19 4.28 -1.71
CA ASN A 24 -9.07 5.16 -2.02
C ASN A 24 -9.12 6.48 -1.25
N ILE A 25 -10.31 7.10 -1.17
CA ILE A 25 -10.44 8.38 -0.47
C ILE A 25 -10.13 8.26 1.03
N ASP A 26 -10.56 7.17 1.66
CA ASP A 26 -10.31 6.94 3.08
C ASP A 26 -8.83 6.66 3.34
N LEU A 27 -8.20 5.88 2.45
CA LEU A 27 -6.78 5.59 2.52
C LEU A 27 -5.95 6.87 2.39
N ILE A 28 -6.29 7.73 1.44
CA ILE A 28 -5.60 9.00 1.23
C ILE A 28 -5.74 9.91 2.46
N LYS A 29 -6.92 9.95 3.08
CA LYS A 29 -7.12 10.74 4.30
C LYS A 29 -6.26 10.25 5.45
N VAL A 30 -6.12 8.94 5.62
CA VAL A 30 -5.22 8.37 6.63
C VAL A 30 -3.77 8.74 6.32
N LEU A 31 -3.37 8.62 5.06
CA LEU A 31 -2.02 8.97 4.62
C LEU A 31 -1.70 10.44 4.90
N ILE A 32 -2.60 11.35 4.57
CA ILE A 32 -2.45 12.79 4.82
C ILE A 32 -2.34 13.05 6.33
N LYS A 33 -3.20 12.46 7.12
CA LYS A 33 -3.20 12.62 8.58
C LYS A 33 -1.85 12.19 9.19
N VAL A 34 -1.37 11.04 8.80
CA VAL A 34 -0.08 10.51 9.28
C VAL A 34 1.07 11.41 8.84
N THR A 35 1.06 11.84 7.58
CA THR A 35 2.12 12.70 7.04
C THR A 35 2.14 14.06 7.73
N ASP A 36 1.00 14.68 7.91
CA ASP A 36 0.92 15.97 8.63
C ASP A 36 1.43 15.84 10.06
N ARG A 37 1.06 14.77 10.75
CA ARG A 37 1.54 14.53 12.11
C ARG A 37 3.07 14.38 12.15
N LEU A 38 3.64 13.60 11.26
CA LEU A 38 5.09 13.36 11.22
C LEU A 38 5.87 14.60 10.82
N LEU A 39 5.27 15.49 10.04
CA LEU A 39 5.87 16.77 9.65
C LEU A 39 5.62 17.89 10.66
N GLY A 40 4.90 17.62 11.75
CA GLY A 40 4.58 18.62 12.75
C GLY A 40 3.52 19.62 12.33
N ARG A 41 2.70 19.30 11.33
CA ARG A 41 1.60 20.14 10.87
C ARG A 41 0.31 19.81 11.63
N PRO A 42 -0.64 20.76 11.72
CA PRO A 42 -1.97 20.45 12.26
C PRO A 42 -2.66 19.34 11.47
N GLU A 43 -3.45 18.51 12.16
CA GLU A 43 -4.21 17.44 11.52
C GLU A 43 -5.14 18.04 10.45
N GLY A 44 -5.10 17.46 9.25
CA GLY A 44 -5.91 17.91 8.12
C GLY A 44 -5.34 19.10 7.35
N ALA A 45 -4.16 19.59 7.71
CA ALA A 45 -3.55 20.75 7.05
C ALA A 45 -3.32 20.53 5.55
N SER A 46 -3.10 19.31 5.12
CA SER A 46 -2.87 18.96 3.71
C SER A 46 -4.11 18.43 2.99
N ASP A 47 -5.28 18.42 3.61
CA ASP A 47 -6.51 17.93 2.98
C ASP A 47 -6.87 18.69 1.70
N HIS A 48 -6.51 19.96 1.61
CA HIS A 48 -6.75 20.79 0.43
C HIS A 48 -6.00 20.29 -0.82
N LEU A 49 -5.02 19.43 -0.66
CA LEU A 49 -4.28 18.86 -1.80
C LEU A 49 -5.06 17.76 -2.51
N ILE A 50 -6.16 17.29 -1.95
CA ILE A 50 -7.01 16.29 -2.59
C ILE A 50 -7.69 16.92 -3.79
N THR A 51 -7.47 16.35 -4.97
CA THR A 51 -8.06 16.83 -6.22
C THR A 51 -8.74 15.66 -6.92
N TYR A 52 -9.98 15.84 -7.32
CA TYR A 52 -10.74 14.82 -8.04
C TYR A 52 -10.49 14.98 -9.54
N VAL A 53 -10.22 13.85 -10.18
CA VAL A 53 -9.95 13.78 -11.61
C VAL A 53 -10.87 12.75 -12.26
N THR A 54 -10.91 12.77 -13.60
CA THR A 54 -11.63 11.74 -14.36
C THR A 54 -10.99 10.37 -14.08
N ASP A 55 -11.81 9.41 -13.68
CA ASP A 55 -11.33 8.07 -13.40
C ASP A 55 -10.99 7.34 -14.70
N ARG A 56 -9.99 6.45 -14.64
CA ARG A 56 -9.66 5.60 -15.78
C ARG A 56 -10.63 4.43 -15.89
N ALA A 57 -10.84 3.95 -17.10
CA ALA A 57 -11.70 2.79 -17.34
C ALA A 57 -11.16 1.56 -16.64
N GLY A 58 -12.04 0.81 -15.98
CA GLY A 58 -11.66 -0.42 -15.29
C GLY A 58 -10.92 -0.22 -13.99
N HIS A 59 -10.91 0.98 -13.44
CA HIS A 59 -10.26 1.25 -12.16
C HIS A 59 -11.04 0.58 -11.01
N ASP A 60 -10.36 -0.16 -10.19
CA ASP A 60 -10.98 -0.80 -9.02
C ASP A 60 -11.39 0.23 -7.99
N LEU A 61 -12.60 0.10 -7.47
CA LEU A 61 -13.11 1.00 -6.45
C LEU A 61 -12.33 0.84 -5.13
N ARG A 62 -11.93 -0.37 -4.82
CA ARG A 62 -11.10 -0.73 -3.67
C ARG A 62 -10.49 -2.11 -3.88
N TYR A 63 -9.44 -2.38 -3.12
CA TYR A 63 -8.78 -3.68 -3.16
C TYR A 63 -9.08 -4.43 -1.86
N ALA A 64 -9.47 -5.69 -2.00
CA ALA A 64 -9.72 -6.58 -0.88
C ALA A 64 -9.12 -7.94 -1.19
N ILE A 65 -8.27 -8.44 -0.29
CA ILE A 65 -7.64 -9.74 -0.42
C ILE A 65 -7.99 -10.56 0.81
N ASP A 66 -8.56 -11.75 0.58
CA ASP A 66 -8.91 -12.67 1.65
C ASP A 66 -7.75 -13.63 1.92
N SER A 67 -7.10 -13.49 3.07
CA SER A 67 -5.99 -14.32 3.50
C SER A 67 -6.41 -15.40 4.50
N THR A 68 -7.70 -15.68 4.62
CA THR A 68 -8.22 -16.62 5.62
C THR A 68 -7.62 -18.02 5.46
N LYS A 69 -7.46 -18.50 4.24
CA LYS A 69 -6.84 -19.81 3.97
C LYS A 69 -5.43 -19.88 4.53
N LEU A 70 -4.63 -18.85 4.29
CA LEU A 70 -3.26 -18.76 4.79
C LEU A 70 -3.22 -18.79 6.32
N LYS A 71 -4.10 -18.02 6.94
CA LYS A 71 -4.21 -17.97 8.40
C LYS A 71 -4.61 -19.34 8.98
N ASN A 72 -5.65 -19.95 8.43
CA ASN A 72 -6.19 -21.19 8.97
C ASN A 72 -5.26 -22.38 8.76
N GLU A 73 -4.60 -22.46 7.62
CA GLU A 73 -3.75 -23.62 7.29
C GLU A 73 -2.31 -23.49 7.79
N LEU A 74 -1.74 -22.27 7.75
CA LEU A 74 -0.35 -22.04 8.10
C LEU A 74 -0.15 -21.17 9.34
N GLY A 75 -1.23 -20.69 9.95
CA GLY A 75 -1.16 -19.85 11.13
C GLY A 75 -0.56 -18.46 10.91
N TRP A 76 -0.51 -18.03 9.66
CA TRP A 76 0.06 -16.73 9.33
C TRP A 76 -0.90 -15.59 9.62
N GLU A 77 -0.38 -14.53 10.22
CA GLU A 77 -1.10 -13.28 10.41
C GLU A 77 -0.16 -12.11 10.07
N PRO A 78 -0.70 -10.98 9.58
CA PRO A 78 0.13 -9.80 9.36
C PRO A 78 0.68 -9.28 10.70
N SER A 79 1.96 -8.89 10.70
CA SER A 79 2.62 -8.38 11.90
C SER A 79 2.28 -6.93 12.20
N LEU A 80 1.79 -6.18 11.21
CA LEU A 80 1.44 -4.78 11.36
C LEU A 80 0.03 -4.53 10.86
N GLN A 81 -0.71 -3.70 11.57
CA GLN A 81 -1.97 -3.18 11.08
C GLN A 81 -1.71 -2.03 10.10
N PHE A 82 -2.74 -1.70 9.31
CA PHE A 82 -2.60 -0.71 8.24
C PHE A 82 -2.06 0.63 8.73
N GLU A 83 -2.61 1.16 9.82
CA GLU A 83 -2.22 2.48 10.33
C GLU A 83 -0.78 2.52 10.80
N GLU A 84 -0.33 1.49 11.50
CA GLU A 84 1.07 1.36 11.93
C GLU A 84 2.01 1.19 10.74
N GLY A 85 1.60 0.39 9.76
CA GLY A 85 2.37 0.16 8.55
C GLY A 85 2.52 1.42 7.72
N ILE A 86 1.47 2.21 7.58
CA ILE A 86 1.50 3.49 6.86
C ILE A 86 2.42 4.48 7.57
N GLU A 87 2.37 4.55 8.89
CA GLU A 87 3.26 5.43 9.65
C GLU A 87 4.73 5.09 9.40
N LYS A 88 5.10 3.82 9.49
CA LYS A 88 6.46 3.37 9.19
C LYS A 88 6.87 3.67 7.76
N THR A 89 5.97 3.47 6.82
CA THR A 89 6.24 3.71 5.40
C THR A 89 6.49 5.20 5.14
N VAL A 90 5.62 6.07 5.62
CA VAL A 90 5.77 7.51 5.45
C VAL A 90 7.05 8.00 6.12
N LYS A 91 7.33 7.53 7.32
CA LYS A 91 8.56 7.88 8.04
C LYS A 91 9.80 7.50 7.24
N TRP A 92 9.79 6.31 6.64
CA TRP A 92 10.89 5.87 5.80
C TRP A 92 11.11 6.81 4.61
N TYR A 93 10.05 7.21 3.90
CA TYR A 93 10.16 8.14 2.78
C TYR A 93 10.68 9.51 3.22
N LEU A 94 10.24 10.01 4.37
CA LEU A 94 10.73 11.28 4.89
C LEU A 94 12.21 11.22 5.29
N GLU A 95 12.69 10.08 5.70
CA GLU A 95 14.10 9.85 6.07
C GLU A 95 14.98 9.52 4.87
N ASN A 96 14.41 9.20 3.71
CA ASN A 96 15.14 8.77 2.52
C ASN A 96 14.79 9.63 1.29
N GLN A 97 14.81 10.94 1.46
CA GLN A 97 14.48 11.89 0.39
C GLN A 97 15.37 11.77 -0.83
N GLU A 98 16.67 11.52 -0.64
CA GLU A 98 17.59 11.37 -1.74
C GLU A 98 17.22 10.19 -2.65
N TRP A 99 16.84 9.06 -2.04
CA TRP A 99 16.36 7.91 -2.80
C TRP A 99 15.10 8.27 -3.60
N LEU A 100 14.16 8.94 -2.95
CA LEU A 100 12.90 9.34 -3.58
C LEU A 100 13.15 10.27 -4.76
N ASP A 101 14.03 11.26 -4.59
CA ASP A 101 14.37 12.20 -5.66
C ASP A 101 14.96 11.48 -6.86
N ASN A 102 15.79 10.47 -6.64
CA ASN A 102 16.39 9.69 -7.71
C ASN A 102 15.36 8.89 -8.51
N VAL A 103 14.39 8.24 -7.84
CA VAL A 103 13.40 7.41 -8.54
C VAL A 103 12.29 8.23 -9.20
N THR A 104 12.07 9.46 -8.79
CA THR A 104 11.07 10.35 -9.38
C THR A 104 11.67 11.30 -10.42
N SER A 105 12.78 10.94 -11.02
CA SER A 105 13.45 11.74 -12.04
C SER A 105 12.64 11.83 -13.34
N GLY A 106 13.11 12.65 -14.30
CA GLY A 106 12.35 13.06 -15.48
C GLY A 106 11.67 11.96 -16.28
N ASP A 107 12.27 10.79 -16.42
CA ASP A 107 11.68 9.69 -17.20
C ASP A 107 10.41 9.13 -16.56
N TYR A 108 10.38 9.04 -15.26
CA TYR A 108 9.18 8.63 -14.52
C TYR A 108 8.04 9.64 -14.70
N GLN A 109 8.36 10.92 -14.61
CA GLN A 109 7.36 11.98 -14.79
C GLN A 109 6.79 11.97 -16.20
N LYS A 110 7.61 11.74 -17.20
CA LYS A 110 7.14 11.59 -18.60
C LYS A 110 6.16 10.43 -18.74
N TYR A 111 6.46 9.29 -18.15
CA TYR A 111 5.57 8.15 -18.17
C TYR A 111 4.23 8.47 -17.51
N TYR A 112 4.26 9.11 -16.36
CA TYR A 112 3.05 9.51 -15.64
C TYR A 112 2.18 10.45 -16.47
N GLU A 113 2.79 11.45 -17.10
CA GLU A 113 2.07 12.39 -17.97
C GLU A 113 1.39 11.66 -19.14
N MET A 114 2.04 10.68 -19.73
CA MET A 114 1.47 9.89 -20.81
C MET A 114 0.27 9.07 -20.36
N MET A 115 0.30 8.54 -19.14
CA MET A 115 -0.78 7.69 -18.60
C MET A 115 -2.03 8.48 -18.23
N TYR A 116 -1.89 9.73 -17.77
CA TYR A 116 -2.97 10.47 -17.13
C TYR A 116 -3.35 11.78 -17.83
N LYS A 117 -2.89 11.96 -19.03
CA LYS A 117 -3.30 13.08 -19.86
C LYS A 117 -4.62 12.87 -20.59
#